data_fed0af42f87f8e8db798e64fe17c274d
#
_entry.id   fed0af42f87f8e8db798e64fe17c274d
#
_cell.length_a   1.000
_cell.length_b   1.000
_cell.length_c   1.000
_cell.angle_alpha   90.00
_cell.angle_beta   90.00
_cell.angle_gamma   90.00
#
_symmetry.space_group_name_H-M   'P 1'
#
loop_
_entity.id
_entity.type
_entity.pdbx_description
1 polymer ?
#
loop_
_entity_poly.entity_id
_entity_poly.type
_entity_poly.pdbx_seq_one_letter_code
_entity_poly.pdbx_strand_id
1 'polypeptide(L)'
;WDADSPGGKLTIRNCRVESTDELTGRTDGIRVGSNSELVIENSEIKLPHFRSIRVGGNGSIAVRDSDLRTYGIFMDETAQSPNDAKTLKRLEITNSTVLTGDIIGARGGYSSVEEVVIHDSSIRLNDEYTYNYCTIGGGTNGSFGSIDIQNSQIHIPSSGGNTAIGNGWQVYYNRESRIRIANSEVSVRCASLGPAIGAA
;
A
#
# COMPACT_ATOMS: atom_id res chain seq x y z
N TRP A 1 20.85 6.81 -1.65
CA TRP A 1 20.24 6.39 -2.92
C TRP A 1 20.00 7.66 -3.72
N ASP A 2 20.67 7.78 -4.89
CA ASP A 2 20.46 8.91 -5.77
C ASP A 2 19.08 8.80 -6.42
N ALA A 3 18.29 9.86 -6.35
CA ALA A 3 16.97 9.93 -6.99
C ALA A 3 17.05 9.78 -8.52
N ASP A 4 18.21 9.97 -9.10
CA ASP A 4 18.49 9.90 -10.54
C ASP A 4 19.08 8.55 -10.99
N SER A 5 19.22 7.59 -10.07
CA SER A 5 19.69 6.25 -10.46
C SER A 5 18.68 5.59 -11.40
N PRO A 6 19.14 4.97 -12.50
CA PRO A 6 18.26 4.22 -13.37
C PRO A 6 17.57 3.14 -12.56
N GLY A 7 16.25 3.07 -12.70
CA GLY A 7 15.44 2.08 -12.00
C GLY A 7 15.75 0.66 -12.44
N GLY A 8 15.55 -0.27 -11.53
CA GLY A 8 15.68 -1.71 -11.80
C GLY A 8 14.34 -2.43 -11.72
N LYS A 9 14.34 -3.70 -12.07
CA LYS A 9 13.20 -4.60 -11.88
C LYS A 9 13.60 -5.76 -11.00
N LEU A 10 12.86 -5.96 -9.89
CA LEU A 10 12.91 -7.17 -9.09
C LEU A 10 11.67 -8.00 -9.34
N THR A 11 11.86 -9.26 -9.74
CA THR A 11 10.76 -10.21 -9.90
C THR A 11 10.95 -11.37 -8.93
N ILE A 12 9.94 -11.63 -8.11
CA ILE A 12 9.82 -12.79 -7.23
C ILE A 12 8.71 -13.66 -7.81
N ARG A 13 9.06 -14.83 -8.30
CA ARG A 13 8.10 -15.72 -8.99
C ARG A 13 8.26 -17.15 -8.53
N ASN A 14 7.13 -17.83 -8.30
CA ASN A 14 7.07 -19.23 -7.91
C ASN A 14 7.91 -19.51 -6.63
N CYS A 15 7.88 -18.58 -5.68
CA CYS A 15 8.69 -18.63 -4.48
C CYS A 15 7.84 -18.67 -3.22
N ARG A 16 8.39 -19.32 -2.19
CA ARG A 16 7.97 -19.08 -0.81
C ARG A 16 9.07 -18.31 -0.10
N VAL A 17 8.71 -17.13 0.40
CA VAL A 17 9.60 -16.26 1.18
C VAL A 17 9.01 -16.14 2.58
N GLU A 18 9.76 -16.59 3.56
CA GLU A 18 9.36 -16.52 4.96
C GLU A 18 10.51 -15.95 5.79
N SER A 19 10.24 -14.98 6.61
CA SER A 19 11.19 -14.49 7.59
C SER A 19 10.82 -15.03 8.97
N THR A 20 11.79 -15.69 9.62
CA THR A 20 11.62 -16.32 10.93
C THR A 20 12.13 -15.46 12.09
N ASP A 21 12.79 -14.34 11.80
CA ASP A 21 13.39 -13.53 12.86
C ASP A 21 12.35 -12.69 13.61
N GLU A 22 12.34 -12.81 14.92
CA GLU A 22 11.57 -11.99 15.86
C GLU A 22 12.21 -10.63 16.11
N LEU A 23 12.57 -9.90 15.07
CA LEU A 23 13.12 -8.56 15.26
C LEU A 23 12.04 -7.58 15.74
N THR A 24 12.33 -6.87 16.83
CA THR A 24 11.39 -5.97 17.50
C THR A 24 11.25 -4.58 16.85
N GLY A 25 11.84 -4.36 15.68
CA GLY A 25 11.82 -3.07 14.99
C GLY A 25 11.05 -3.08 13.67
N ARG A 26 10.61 -1.91 13.23
CA ARG A 26 10.08 -1.72 11.86
C ARG A 26 11.22 -1.85 10.87
N THR A 27 11.25 -2.93 10.12
CA THR A 27 12.30 -3.22 9.15
C THR A 27 11.71 -3.50 7.78
N ASP A 28 12.52 -3.32 6.75
CA ASP A 28 12.15 -3.72 5.40
C ASP A 28 12.19 -5.24 5.30
N GLY A 29 11.14 -5.82 4.78
CA GLY A 29 11.13 -7.22 4.39
C GLY A 29 11.65 -7.37 2.96
N ILE A 30 10.99 -6.69 2.02
CA ILE A 30 11.38 -6.61 0.62
C ILE A 30 11.44 -5.13 0.26
N ARG A 31 12.58 -4.69 -0.28
CA ARG A 31 12.76 -3.29 -0.69
C ARG A 31 13.45 -3.19 -2.03
N VAL A 32 12.93 -2.33 -2.90
CA VAL A 32 13.59 -1.88 -4.13
C VAL A 32 13.69 -0.36 -4.16
N GLY A 33 14.67 0.15 -4.87
CA GLY A 33 14.95 1.58 -4.92
C GLY A 33 13.94 2.40 -5.72
N SER A 34 14.23 3.69 -5.84
CA SER A 34 13.43 4.63 -6.64
C SER A 34 13.48 4.27 -8.13
N ASN A 35 12.49 4.71 -8.90
CA ASN A 35 12.33 4.43 -10.33
C ASN A 35 12.29 2.93 -10.68
N SER A 36 11.99 2.07 -9.72
CA SER A 36 12.08 0.61 -9.85
C SER A 36 10.71 -0.04 -9.92
N GLU A 37 10.66 -1.23 -10.49
CA GLU A 37 9.49 -2.09 -10.52
C GLU A 37 9.70 -3.31 -9.62
N LEU A 38 8.73 -3.60 -8.75
CA LEU A 38 8.65 -4.84 -8.00
C LEU A 38 7.48 -5.68 -8.51
N VAL A 39 7.76 -6.91 -8.91
CA VAL A 39 6.75 -7.89 -9.32
C VAL A 39 6.82 -9.11 -8.41
N ILE A 40 5.68 -9.46 -7.80
CA ILE A 40 5.49 -10.69 -7.02
C ILE A 40 4.42 -11.50 -7.73
N GLU A 41 4.74 -12.71 -8.15
CA GLU A 41 3.85 -13.53 -8.97
C GLU A 41 3.90 -14.99 -8.54
N ASN A 42 2.73 -15.61 -8.40
CA ASN A 42 2.57 -17.02 -8.01
C ASN A 42 3.44 -17.38 -6.80
N SER A 43 3.35 -16.58 -5.73
CA SER A 43 4.28 -16.68 -4.61
C SER A 43 3.56 -16.55 -3.26
N GLU A 44 4.13 -17.17 -2.25
CA GLU A 44 3.72 -17.04 -0.86
C GLU A 44 4.77 -16.21 -0.10
N ILE A 45 4.38 -15.05 0.43
CA ILE A 45 5.26 -14.14 1.15
C ILE A 45 4.76 -13.97 2.57
N LYS A 46 5.53 -14.43 3.55
CA LYS A 46 5.24 -14.26 4.98
C LYS A 46 6.31 -13.43 5.66
N LEU A 47 5.99 -12.19 5.91
CA LEU A 47 6.86 -11.24 6.60
C LEU A 47 6.23 -10.91 7.96
N PRO A 48 6.65 -11.59 9.04
CA PRO A 48 6.08 -11.38 10.37
C PRO A 48 6.43 -10.00 10.91
N HIS A 49 5.69 -9.58 11.92
CA HIS A 49 5.85 -8.34 12.65
C HIS A 49 5.78 -7.10 11.72
N PHE A 50 6.61 -6.11 11.92
CA PHE A 50 6.54 -4.81 11.21
C PHE A 50 7.30 -4.78 9.88
N ARG A 51 7.48 -5.94 9.23
CA ARG A 51 8.18 -6.01 7.94
C ARG A 51 7.25 -5.73 6.78
N SER A 52 7.71 -4.87 5.89
CA SER A 52 6.92 -4.35 4.76
C SER A 52 7.53 -4.70 3.42
N ILE A 53 6.69 -4.64 2.40
CA ILE A 53 7.09 -4.66 1.00
C ILE A 53 7.12 -3.21 0.53
N ARG A 54 8.28 -2.74 0.05
CA ARG A 54 8.52 -1.33 -0.22
C ARG A 54 9.17 -1.08 -1.58
N VAL A 55 8.81 0.05 -2.15
CA VAL A 55 9.46 0.60 -3.34
C VAL A 55 9.78 2.08 -3.10
N GLY A 56 10.85 2.57 -3.70
CA GLY A 56 11.17 3.99 -3.67
C GLY A 56 10.31 4.82 -4.61
N GLY A 57 10.48 6.15 -4.59
CA GLY A 57 9.71 7.09 -5.39
C GLY A 57 9.77 6.82 -6.88
N ASN A 58 8.70 7.16 -7.60
CA ASN A 58 8.48 6.89 -9.02
C ASN A 58 8.50 5.40 -9.40
N GLY A 59 8.39 4.51 -8.41
CA GLY A 59 8.35 3.08 -8.65
C GLY A 59 6.95 2.54 -8.88
N SER A 60 6.86 1.22 -9.08
CA SER A 60 5.61 0.48 -9.18
C SER A 60 5.70 -0.88 -8.49
N ILE A 61 4.55 -1.37 -8.04
CA ILE A 61 4.41 -2.68 -7.39
C ILE A 61 3.29 -3.44 -8.09
N ALA A 62 3.56 -4.69 -8.48
CA ALA A 62 2.55 -5.62 -8.96
C ALA A 62 2.58 -6.92 -8.16
N VAL A 63 1.42 -7.33 -7.64
CA VAL A 63 1.21 -8.59 -6.92
C VAL A 63 0.15 -9.37 -7.68
N ARG A 64 0.47 -10.57 -8.13
CA ARG A 64 -0.42 -11.41 -8.93
C ARG A 64 -0.39 -12.85 -8.45
N ASP A 65 -1.55 -13.50 -8.41
CA ASP A 65 -1.67 -14.92 -8.10
C ASP A 65 -0.92 -15.32 -6.81
N SER A 66 -0.97 -14.48 -5.76
CA SER A 66 -0.06 -14.59 -4.62
C SER A 66 -0.78 -14.46 -3.28
N ASP A 67 -0.19 -15.05 -2.23
CA ASP A 67 -0.63 -14.93 -0.84
C ASP A 67 0.42 -14.16 -0.03
N LEU A 68 0.04 -13.00 0.48
CA LEU A 68 0.93 -12.10 1.19
C LEU A 68 0.47 -11.87 2.62
N ARG A 69 1.37 -12.08 3.57
CA ARG A 69 1.24 -11.62 4.95
C ARG A 69 2.39 -10.66 5.24
N THR A 70 2.07 -9.38 5.37
CA THR A 70 3.06 -8.31 5.51
C THR A 70 2.50 -7.16 6.34
N TYR A 71 3.38 -6.34 6.91
CA TYR A 71 2.93 -5.15 7.62
C TYR A 71 2.32 -4.10 6.70
N GLY A 72 2.83 -3.95 5.48
CA GLY A 72 2.28 -3.03 4.47
C GLY A 72 2.92 -3.22 3.10
N ILE A 73 2.27 -2.68 2.08
CA ILE A 73 2.74 -2.65 0.69
C ILE A 73 2.71 -1.21 0.23
N PHE A 74 3.86 -0.54 0.21
CA PHE A 74 3.83 0.89 -0.03
C PHE A 74 5.15 1.48 -0.57
N MET A 75 5.04 2.70 -1.09
CA MET A 75 6.18 3.56 -1.30
C MET A 75 6.60 4.18 0.03
N ASP A 76 7.87 4.04 0.39
CA ASP A 76 8.46 4.55 1.62
C ASP A 76 9.51 5.61 1.32
N GLU A 77 9.06 6.73 0.80
CA GLU A 77 9.87 7.94 0.72
C GLU A 77 9.08 9.10 1.30
N THR A 78 9.54 9.59 2.45
CA THR A 78 8.91 10.72 3.11
C THR A 78 9.47 12.01 2.51
N ALA A 79 8.63 12.74 1.79
CA ALA A 79 8.93 14.10 1.40
C ALA A 79 8.74 15.03 2.60
N GLN A 80 9.67 15.96 2.81
CA GLN A 80 9.61 16.95 3.89
C GLN A 80 8.80 18.19 3.48
N SER A 81 8.60 18.37 2.19
CA SER A 81 7.87 19.49 1.63
C SER A 81 7.05 19.06 0.41
N PRO A 82 6.06 19.87 0.03
CA PRO A 82 5.32 19.65 -1.20
C PRO A 82 6.17 19.60 -2.47
N ASN A 83 7.26 20.33 -2.48
CA ASN A 83 8.14 20.42 -3.66
C ASN A 83 8.98 19.16 -3.87
N ASP A 84 9.15 18.36 -2.81
CA ASP A 84 9.89 17.10 -2.84
C ASP A 84 8.96 15.88 -2.93
N ALA A 85 7.68 16.12 -3.19
CA ALA A 85 6.65 15.09 -3.22
C ALA A 85 7.07 13.90 -4.09
N LYS A 86 6.95 12.71 -3.53
CA LYS A 86 7.24 11.45 -4.21
C LYS A 86 5.97 10.74 -4.59
N THR A 87 6.02 10.03 -5.69
CA THR A 87 4.83 9.37 -6.26
C THR A 87 5.10 7.90 -6.51
N LEU A 88 4.21 7.05 -6.01
CA LEU A 88 4.09 5.67 -6.46
C LEU A 88 3.26 5.68 -7.74
N LYS A 89 3.84 5.26 -8.87
CA LYS A 89 3.13 5.30 -10.16
C LYS A 89 1.96 4.35 -10.22
N ARG A 90 2.16 3.11 -9.80
CA ARG A 90 1.13 2.08 -9.83
C ARG A 90 1.34 1.06 -8.72
N LEU A 91 0.25 0.70 -8.05
CA LEU A 91 0.15 -0.46 -7.20
C LEU A 91 -0.99 -1.35 -7.74
N GLU A 92 -0.66 -2.57 -8.11
CA GLU A 92 -1.59 -3.55 -8.65
C GLU A 92 -1.60 -4.79 -7.77
N ILE A 93 -2.79 -5.24 -7.37
CA ILE A 93 -3.01 -6.51 -6.66
C ILE A 93 -4.11 -7.25 -7.41
N THR A 94 -3.77 -8.39 -7.99
CA THR A 94 -4.70 -9.16 -8.84
C THR A 94 -4.68 -10.63 -8.45
N ASN A 95 -5.86 -11.24 -8.34
CA ASN A 95 -6.06 -12.64 -8.00
C ASN A 95 -5.22 -13.08 -6.78
N SER A 96 -5.23 -12.26 -5.72
CA SER A 96 -4.31 -12.40 -4.60
C SER A 96 -5.01 -12.23 -3.25
N THR A 97 -4.42 -12.84 -2.22
CA THR A 97 -4.84 -12.63 -0.83
C THR A 97 -3.76 -11.81 -0.11
N VAL A 98 -4.16 -10.74 0.56
CA VAL A 98 -3.25 -9.88 1.32
C VAL A 98 -3.77 -9.69 2.74
N LEU A 99 -2.97 -10.11 3.69
CA LEU A 99 -3.14 -9.83 5.11
C LEU A 99 -2.12 -8.76 5.51
N THR A 100 -2.60 -7.56 5.86
CA THR A 100 -1.74 -6.39 6.12
C THR A 100 -2.15 -5.64 7.38
N GLY A 101 -1.21 -4.92 7.99
CA GLY A 101 -1.46 -4.11 9.19
C GLY A 101 -1.28 -2.59 9.00
N ASP A 102 -0.84 -2.18 7.82
CA ASP A 102 -0.55 -0.78 7.50
C ASP A 102 -1.01 -0.45 6.07
N ILE A 103 -0.44 0.55 5.48
CA ILE A 103 -0.84 1.15 4.20
C ILE A 103 -0.62 0.20 3.00
N ILE A 104 -1.57 0.25 2.07
CA ILE A 104 -1.45 -0.23 0.69
C ILE A 104 -1.47 1.00 -0.22
N GLY A 105 -0.29 1.47 -0.66
CA GLY A 105 -0.21 2.69 -1.46
C GLY A 105 1.00 3.56 -1.17
N ALA A 106 0.80 4.82 -0.80
CA ALA A 106 1.87 5.74 -0.44
C ALA A 106 1.87 6.01 1.06
N ARG A 107 3.06 5.95 1.69
CA ARG A 107 3.24 6.20 3.11
C ARG A 107 4.10 7.44 3.34
N GLY A 108 3.72 8.22 4.35
CA GLY A 108 4.48 9.39 4.76
C GLY A 108 3.92 10.71 4.27
N GLY A 109 4.53 11.82 4.73
CA GLY A 109 4.12 13.15 4.35
C GLY A 109 4.37 13.44 2.87
N TYR A 110 3.44 14.09 2.22
CA TYR A 110 3.52 14.54 0.82
C TYR A 110 3.78 13.43 -0.21
N SER A 111 3.49 12.17 0.15
CA SER A 111 3.65 11.02 -0.76
C SER A 111 2.32 10.69 -1.41
N SER A 112 2.35 10.43 -2.71
CA SER A 112 1.15 10.19 -3.51
C SER A 112 1.20 8.84 -4.20
N VAL A 113 0.05 8.31 -4.57
CA VAL A 113 -0.08 7.17 -5.48
C VAL A 113 -0.91 7.60 -6.69
N GLU A 114 -0.42 7.35 -7.91
CA GLU A 114 -1.18 7.69 -9.13
C GLU A 114 -2.32 6.71 -9.35
N GLU A 115 -2.05 5.42 -9.22
CA GLU A 115 -3.02 4.39 -9.50
C GLU A 115 -2.92 3.22 -8.51
N VAL A 116 -4.05 2.83 -7.92
CA VAL A 116 -4.21 1.58 -7.16
C VAL A 116 -5.25 0.73 -7.87
N VAL A 117 -4.90 -0.50 -8.22
CA VAL A 117 -5.78 -1.49 -8.85
C VAL A 117 -5.86 -2.72 -7.96
N ILE A 118 -7.05 -3.10 -7.54
CA ILE A 118 -7.30 -4.31 -6.75
C ILE A 118 -8.42 -5.09 -7.43
N HIS A 119 -8.07 -6.15 -8.12
CA HIS A 119 -9.03 -6.98 -8.84
C HIS A 119 -8.96 -8.44 -8.40
N ASP A 120 -10.13 -9.07 -8.32
CA ASP A 120 -10.27 -10.51 -8.02
C ASP A 120 -9.50 -10.92 -6.75
N SER A 121 -9.47 -10.05 -5.73
CA SER A 121 -8.55 -10.18 -4.61
C SER A 121 -9.23 -10.02 -3.25
N SER A 122 -8.58 -10.53 -2.21
CA SER A 122 -9.01 -10.36 -0.83
C SER A 122 -7.96 -9.58 -0.03
N ILE A 123 -8.37 -8.44 0.51
CA ILE A 123 -7.52 -7.61 1.38
C ILE A 123 -8.11 -7.63 2.79
N ARG A 124 -7.32 -8.02 3.76
CA ARG A 124 -7.76 -8.07 5.15
C ARG A 124 -6.74 -7.41 6.07
N LEU A 125 -7.24 -6.74 7.10
CA LEU A 125 -6.40 -6.25 8.17
C LEU A 125 -5.90 -7.43 9.01
N ASN A 126 -4.62 -7.41 9.35
CA ASN A 126 -4.04 -8.36 10.29
C ASN A 126 -4.18 -7.84 11.72
N ASP A 127 -5.06 -8.45 12.50
CA ASP A 127 -5.36 -8.06 13.89
C ASP A 127 -4.18 -8.26 14.86
N GLU A 128 -3.13 -8.97 14.45
CA GLU A 128 -1.90 -9.13 15.25
C GLU A 128 -1.08 -7.84 15.35
N TYR A 129 -1.32 -6.85 14.48
CA TYR A 129 -0.63 -5.58 14.55
C TYR A 129 -1.38 -4.59 15.44
N THR A 130 -0.72 -4.13 16.49
CA THR A 130 -1.28 -3.18 17.47
C THR A 130 -1.51 -1.76 16.93
N TYR A 131 -0.93 -1.44 15.78
CA TYR A 131 -1.09 -0.15 15.10
C TYR A 131 -1.86 -0.34 13.80
N ASN A 132 -3.18 -0.27 13.91
CA ASN A 132 -4.09 -0.53 12.80
C ASN A 132 -4.38 0.78 12.04
N TYR A 133 -3.45 1.21 11.20
CA TYR A 133 -3.61 2.38 10.33
C TYR A 133 -3.80 1.99 8.87
N CYS A 134 -4.46 0.86 8.62
CA CYS A 134 -4.61 0.38 7.26
C CYS A 134 -5.41 1.37 6.41
N THR A 135 -4.77 1.84 5.37
CA THR A 135 -5.36 2.73 4.36
C THR A 135 -4.99 2.21 2.99
N ILE A 136 -5.95 2.14 2.09
CA ILE A 136 -5.70 1.89 0.66
C ILE A 136 -5.69 3.24 -0.04
N GLY A 137 -4.53 3.67 -0.55
CA GLY A 137 -4.40 4.95 -1.26
C GLY A 137 -3.25 5.82 -0.80
N GLY A 138 -3.49 7.11 -0.60
CA GLY A 138 -2.50 8.08 -0.15
C GLY A 138 -2.23 8.02 1.35
N GLY A 139 -1.01 8.35 1.75
CA GLY A 139 -0.62 8.50 3.15
C GLY A 139 -1.06 9.84 3.76
N THR A 140 -0.58 10.12 4.97
CA THR A 140 -0.79 11.42 5.64
C THR A 140 -0.23 12.55 4.76
N ASN A 141 -1.01 13.59 4.51
CA ASN A 141 -0.68 14.68 3.58
C ASN A 141 -0.43 14.25 2.13
N GLY A 142 -0.71 13.00 1.80
CA GLY A 142 -0.58 12.46 0.46
C GLY A 142 -1.89 12.52 -0.34
N SER A 143 -1.81 12.22 -1.61
CA SER A 143 -2.94 12.15 -2.52
C SER A 143 -2.97 10.84 -3.30
N PHE A 144 -4.08 10.58 -3.94
CA PHE A 144 -4.18 9.50 -4.94
C PHE A 144 -4.79 10.05 -6.23
N GLY A 145 -4.48 9.43 -7.35
CA GLY A 145 -5.12 9.73 -8.63
C GLY A 145 -6.35 8.85 -8.83
N SER A 146 -6.18 7.53 -8.91
CA SER A 146 -7.28 6.59 -9.04
C SER A 146 -7.13 5.38 -8.13
N ILE A 147 -8.27 4.89 -7.62
CA ILE A 147 -8.40 3.60 -6.93
C ILE A 147 -9.50 2.84 -7.64
N ASP A 148 -9.18 1.67 -8.19
CA ASP A 148 -10.12 0.78 -8.87
C ASP A 148 -10.15 -0.58 -8.18
N ILE A 149 -11.29 -0.92 -7.57
CA ILE A 149 -11.52 -2.16 -6.84
C ILE A 149 -12.64 -2.93 -7.55
N GLN A 150 -12.35 -4.11 -8.05
CA GLN A 150 -13.33 -4.93 -8.77
C GLN A 150 -13.29 -6.39 -8.32
N ASN A 151 -14.46 -7.03 -8.23
CA ASN A 151 -14.62 -8.44 -7.90
C ASN A 151 -13.87 -8.85 -6.62
N SER A 152 -13.77 -7.97 -5.63
CA SER A 152 -12.83 -8.12 -4.52
C SER A 152 -13.51 -8.04 -3.16
N GLN A 153 -12.86 -8.56 -2.14
CA GLN A 153 -13.27 -8.46 -0.74
C GLN A 153 -12.27 -7.59 0.03
N ILE A 154 -12.76 -6.50 0.61
CA ILE A 154 -11.95 -5.58 1.42
C ILE A 154 -12.51 -5.56 2.84
N HIS A 155 -11.74 -6.01 3.81
CA HIS A 155 -12.13 -6.01 5.21
C HIS A 155 -11.11 -5.29 6.07
N ILE A 156 -11.40 -4.02 6.40
CA ILE A 156 -10.57 -3.14 7.22
C ILE A 156 -11.41 -2.67 8.41
N PRO A 157 -11.49 -3.44 9.51
CA PRO A 157 -12.38 -3.14 10.65
C PRO A 157 -11.93 -1.90 11.44
N SER A 158 -10.70 -1.44 11.24
CA SER A 158 -10.19 -0.20 11.82
C SER A 158 -9.13 0.42 10.93
N SER A 159 -9.25 1.70 10.63
CA SER A 159 -8.25 2.47 9.90
C SER A 159 -7.47 3.44 10.80
N GLY A 160 -7.54 3.27 12.10
CA GLY A 160 -6.93 4.20 13.06
C GLY A 160 -7.57 5.58 12.97
N GLY A 161 -6.84 6.60 12.59
CA GLY A 161 -7.35 7.95 12.40
C GLY A 161 -7.52 8.35 10.94
N ASN A 162 -7.23 7.44 10.01
CA ASN A 162 -7.18 7.75 8.57
C ASN A 162 -8.43 7.26 7.84
N THR A 163 -8.65 7.78 6.64
CA THR A 163 -9.61 7.23 5.68
C THR A 163 -9.20 5.79 5.33
N ALA A 164 -10.14 4.86 5.34
CA ALA A 164 -9.83 3.46 5.05
C ALA A 164 -9.50 3.23 3.56
N ILE A 165 -10.22 3.91 2.65
CA ILE A 165 -9.95 3.89 1.21
C ILE A 165 -9.96 5.32 0.70
N GLY A 166 -8.80 5.82 0.27
CA GLY A 166 -8.67 7.18 -0.23
C GLY A 166 -7.41 7.88 0.25
N ASN A 167 -7.55 9.13 0.68
CA ASN A 167 -6.45 9.90 1.24
C ASN A 167 -6.31 9.67 2.74
N GLY A 168 -5.08 9.80 3.23
CA GLY A 168 -4.82 9.92 4.66
C GLY A 168 -5.30 11.25 5.24
N TRP A 169 -4.89 11.53 6.46
CA TRP A 169 -5.26 12.75 7.17
C TRP A 169 -4.53 13.96 6.59
N GLN A 170 -5.24 15.06 6.32
CA GLN A 170 -4.78 16.33 5.74
C GLN A 170 -4.30 16.20 4.28
N VAL A 171 -5.14 16.66 3.35
CA VAL A 171 -4.82 16.71 1.92
C VAL A 171 -4.28 18.09 1.58
N TYR A 172 -3.00 18.18 1.24
CA TYR A 172 -2.41 19.44 0.77
C TYR A 172 -2.47 19.64 -0.75
N TYR A 173 -2.85 18.60 -1.51
CA TYR A 173 -2.93 18.66 -2.98
C TYR A 173 -4.28 18.25 -3.50
N ASN A 174 -4.92 19.18 -4.17
CA ASN A 174 -6.15 18.98 -4.93
C ASN A 174 -5.79 18.37 -6.28
N ARG A 175 -5.67 17.04 -6.38
CA ARG A 175 -5.75 16.35 -7.66
C ARG A 175 -7.17 15.83 -7.83
N GLU A 176 -7.67 15.84 -9.05
CA GLU A 176 -8.87 15.10 -9.37
C GLU A 176 -8.62 13.63 -9.02
N SER A 177 -9.33 13.15 -8.01
CA SER A 177 -9.19 11.79 -7.51
C SER A 177 -10.44 10.99 -7.85
N ARG A 178 -10.26 9.73 -8.23
CA ARG A 178 -11.38 8.86 -8.59
C ARG A 178 -11.30 7.53 -7.81
N ILE A 179 -12.42 7.14 -7.22
CA ILE A 179 -12.59 5.81 -6.61
C ILE A 179 -13.70 5.09 -7.40
N ARG A 180 -13.39 3.91 -7.88
CA ARG A 180 -14.35 2.99 -8.48
C ARG A 180 -14.36 1.69 -7.67
N ILE A 181 -15.53 1.28 -7.25
CA ILE A 181 -15.75 -0.01 -6.59
C ILE A 181 -16.88 -0.72 -7.34
N ALA A 182 -16.61 -1.91 -7.87
CA ALA A 182 -17.58 -2.67 -8.64
C ALA A 182 -17.54 -4.16 -8.27
N ASN A 183 -18.72 -4.78 -8.16
CA ASN A 183 -18.88 -6.21 -7.87
C ASN A 183 -18.07 -6.68 -6.65
N SER A 184 -17.93 -5.83 -5.62
CA SER A 184 -17.03 -6.06 -4.50
C SER A 184 -17.75 -5.96 -3.17
N GLU A 185 -17.29 -6.71 -2.19
CA GLU A 185 -17.70 -6.58 -0.79
C GLU A 185 -16.67 -5.72 -0.05
N VAL A 186 -17.13 -4.59 0.50
CA VAL A 186 -16.25 -3.65 1.21
C VAL A 186 -16.79 -3.39 2.60
N SER A 187 -16.06 -3.87 3.61
CA SER A 187 -16.34 -3.65 5.02
C SER A 187 -15.20 -2.86 5.64
N VAL A 188 -15.41 -1.57 5.81
CA VAL A 188 -14.39 -0.65 6.33
C VAL A 188 -14.96 0.19 7.45
N ARG A 189 -14.12 0.49 8.46
CA ARG A 189 -14.47 1.37 9.56
C ARG A 189 -13.36 2.38 9.78
N CYS A 190 -13.72 3.65 9.81
CA CYS A 190 -12.83 4.72 10.23
C CYS A 190 -13.04 4.99 11.73
N ALA A 191 -11.96 5.04 12.50
CA ALA A 191 -12.03 5.24 13.96
C ALA A 191 -12.12 6.72 14.36
N SER A 192 -11.99 7.66 13.42
CA SER A 192 -11.99 9.10 13.69
C SER A 192 -12.78 9.91 12.65
N LEU A 193 -12.56 11.20 12.65
CA LEU A 193 -13.37 12.22 11.97
C LEU A 193 -13.34 12.21 10.42
N GLY A 194 -12.60 11.30 9.79
CA GLY A 194 -12.53 11.20 8.33
C GLY A 194 -13.61 10.30 7.73
N PRO A 195 -13.87 10.40 6.42
CA PRO A 195 -14.74 9.48 5.72
C PRO A 195 -14.14 8.06 5.68
N ALA A 196 -14.96 7.04 5.71
CA ALA A 196 -14.47 5.66 5.54
C ALA A 196 -13.93 5.44 4.11
N ILE A 197 -14.54 6.07 3.12
CA ILE A 197 -14.14 6.05 1.71
C ILE A 197 -14.18 7.48 1.17
N GLY A 198 -13.10 7.94 0.54
CA GLY A 198 -13.03 9.25 -0.07
C GLY A 198 -11.80 10.06 0.31
N ALA A 199 -11.89 11.37 0.24
CA ALA A 199 -10.89 12.33 0.68
C ALA A 199 -11.34 13.00 1.99
N ALA A 200 -10.41 13.19 2.91
CA ALA A 200 -10.64 13.92 4.15
C ALA A 200 -10.31 15.42 3.98
#